data_f42d3bb9d6a26477942ec851a9eaac8f
#
_entry.id   f42d3bb9d6a26477942ec851a9eaac8f
#
_cell.length_a   1.000
_cell.length_b   1.000
_cell.length_c   1.000
_cell.angle_alpha   90.00
_cell.angle_beta   90.00
_cell.angle_gamma   90.00
#
_symmetry.space_group_name_H-M   'P 1'
#
loop_
_entity.id
_entity.type
_entity.pdbx_description
1 polymer ?
#
loop_
_entity_poly.entity_id
_entity_poly.type
_entity_poly.pdbx_seq_one_letter_code
_entity_poly.pdbx_strand_id
1 'polypeptide(L)'
;MKAITRDELKEMNEKQHEDFVLINVLPREKFEDKHIRTSINIPVDSDDFTQTVEKVVADKSRPVVVYCANKECDASPQAAKKLEEAGFTQVLDYEGGTRDWFEQKAAA
;
A
#
# COMPACT_ATOMS: atom_id res chain seq x y z
N MET A 1 3.85 -2.99 -12.04
CA MET A 1 3.51 -2.06 -10.93
C MET A 1 3.39 -0.65 -11.47
N LYS A 2 2.43 0.10 -10.95
CA LYS A 2 2.22 1.49 -11.32
C LYS A 2 2.36 2.36 -10.09
N ALA A 3 3.15 3.43 -10.19
CA ALA A 3 3.26 4.40 -9.09
C ALA A 3 2.07 5.34 -9.13
N ILE A 4 1.52 5.68 -7.95
CA ILE A 4 0.41 6.61 -7.87
C ILE A 4 0.74 7.74 -6.91
N THR A 5 0.06 8.87 -7.09
CA THR A 5 0.24 10.05 -6.27
C THR A 5 -0.74 10.06 -5.11
N ARG A 6 -0.53 11.00 -4.18
CA ARG A 6 -1.46 11.18 -3.07
C ARG A 6 -2.87 11.51 -3.57
N ASP A 7 -2.96 12.40 -4.57
CA ASP A 7 -4.27 12.78 -5.09
C ASP A 7 -4.99 11.61 -5.72
N GLU A 8 -4.23 10.75 -6.42
CA GLU A 8 -4.82 9.54 -7.01
C GLU A 8 -5.33 8.59 -5.95
N LEU A 9 -4.54 8.39 -4.88
CA LEU A 9 -4.96 7.50 -3.80
C LEU A 9 -6.17 8.09 -3.06
N LYS A 10 -6.16 9.39 -2.84
CA LYS A 10 -7.28 10.06 -2.18
C LYS A 10 -8.56 9.86 -2.98
N GLU A 11 -8.47 10.00 -4.30
CA GLU A 11 -9.63 9.80 -5.15
C GLU A 11 -10.12 8.35 -5.08
N MET A 12 -9.20 7.39 -5.07
CA MET A 12 -9.57 5.99 -4.93
C MET A 12 -10.31 5.74 -3.63
N ASN A 13 -9.82 6.32 -2.53
CA ASN A 13 -10.47 6.16 -1.23
C ASN A 13 -11.89 6.73 -1.24
N GLU A 14 -12.10 7.84 -1.95
CA GLU A 14 -13.39 8.49 -1.98
C GLU A 14 -14.38 7.80 -2.92
N LYS A 15 -13.89 7.27 -4.04
CA LYS A 15 -14.77 6.76 -5.10
C LYS A 15 -14.78 5.25 -5.23
N GLN A 16 -13.72 4.58 -4.78
CA GLN A 16 -13.55 3.15 -5.02
C GLN A 16 -13.13 2.40 -3.76
N HIS A 17 -13.44 2.93 -2.59
CA HIS A 17 -12.89 2.38 -1.35
C HIS A 17 -13.23 0.90 -1.13
N GLU A 18 -14.26 0.39 -1.77
CA GLU A 18 -14.63 -1.02 -1.64
C GLU A 18 -14.02 -1.89 -2.73
N ASP A 19 -13.39 -1.28 -3.73
CA ASP A 19 -12.89 -2.00 -4.88
C ASP A 19 -11.41 -2.32 -4.81
N PHE A 20 -10.70 -1.80 -3.82
CA PHE A 20 -9.27 -2.06 -3.69
C PHE A 20 -8.88 -2.26 -2.23
N VAL A 21 -7.68 -2.83 -2.04
CA VAL A 21 -7.13 -3.05 -0.71
C VAL A 21 -5.88 -2.19 -0.57
N LEU A 22 -5.78 -1.43 0.53
CA LEU A 22 -4.64 -0.57 0.80
C LEU A 22 -3.81 -1.21 1.91
N ILE A 23 -2.55 -1.51 1.60
CA ILE A 23 -1.67 -2.27 2.49
C ILE A 23 -0.46 -1.46 2.90
N ASN A 24 -0.29 -1.30 4.21
CA ASN A 24 0.92 -0.75 4.79
C ASN A 24 1.90 -1.90 4.98
N VAL A 25 3.08 -1.82 4.35
CA VAL A 25 4.03 -2.94 4.36
C VAL A 25 5.19 -2.75 5.32
N LEU A 26 5.07 -1.79 6.22
CA LEU A 26 6.07 -1.54 7.26
C LEU A 26 5.91 -2.53 8.42
N PRO A 27 6.92 -2.65 9.28
CA PRO A 27 6.76 -3.40 10.51
C PRO A 27 5.60 -2.88 11.33
N ARG A 28 4.99 -3.74 12.11
CA ARG A 28 3.80 -3.39 12.87
C ARG A 28 3.97 -2.17 13.75
N GLU A 29 5.13 -2.02 14.38
CA GLU A 29 5.40 -0.87 15.25
C GLU A 29 5.28 0.45 14.50
N LYS A 30 5.77 0.49 13.27
CA LYS A 30 5.68 1.68 12.45
C LYS A 30 4.25 1.95 12.03
N PHE A 31 3.51 0.90 11.71
CA PHE A 31 2.10 1.02 11.36
C PHE A 31 1.31 1.59 12.55
N GLU A 32 1.55 1.11 13.74
CA GLU A 32 0.83 1.58 14.92
C GLU A 32 1.15 3.03 15.23
N ASP A 33 2.38 3.46 14.92
CA ASP A 33 2.76 4.84 15.14
C ASP A 33 2.02 5.79 14.18
N LYS A 34 1.95 5.43 12.91
CA LYS A 34 1.31 6.29 11.91
C LYS A 34 0.95 5.47 10.67
N HIS A 35 -0.30 5.54 10.27
CA HIS A 35 -0.76 4.85 9.06
C HIS A 35 -1.96 5.55 8.46
N ILE A 36 -2.22 5.29 7.19
CA ILE A 36 -3.41 5.81 6.52
C ILE A 36 -4.62 5.06 7.07
N ARG A 37 -5.64 5.80 7.45
CA ARG A 37 -6.77 5.26 8.22
C ARG A 37 -7.42 4.01 7.62
N THR A 38 -7.48 3.94 6.30
CA THR A 38 -8.15 2.83 5.64
C THR A 38 -7.24 1.65 5.33
N SER A 39 -5.97 1.72 5.73
CA SER A 39 -5.00 0.69 5.39
C SER A 39 -4.96 -0.43 6.42
N ILE A 40 -4.51 -1.60 5.97
CA ILE A 40 -4.22 -2.72 6.86
C ILE A 40 -2.71 -2.97 6.82
N ASN A 41 -2.21 -3.59 7.87
CA ASN A 41 -0.77 -3.83 8.00
C ASN A 41 -0.41 -5.27 7.64
N ILE A 42 0.40 -5.44 6.62
CA ILE A 42 0.98 -6.73 6.26
C ILE A 42 2.45 -6.46 5.95
N PRO A 43 3.37 -6.68 6.91
CA PRO A 43 4.78 -6.35 6.71
C PRO A 43 5.41 -7.17 5.59
N VAL A 44 6.18 -6.50 4.74
CA VAL A 44 6.75 -7.15 3.55
C VAL A 44 7.80 -8.18 3.93
N ASP A 45 8.45 -8.03 5.08
CA ASP A 45 9.50 -8.97 5.49
C ASP A 45 8.96 -10.19 6.26
N SER A 46 7.66 -10.32 6.39
CA SER A 46 7.06 -11.53 6.93
C SER A 46 7.31 -12.70 5.98
N ASP A 47 7.61 -13.88 6.52
CA ASP A 47 7.82 -15.05 5.70
C ASP A 47 6.58 -15.42 4.88
N ASP A 48 5.40 -15.09 5.37
CA ASP A 48 4.14 -15.43 4.73
C ASP A 48 3.45 -14.22 4.11
N PHE A 49 4.22 -13.19 3.73
CA PHE A 49 3.66 -11.97 3.19
C PHE A 49 2.67 -12.23 2.04
N THR A 50 3.13 -12.94 1.03
CA THR A 50 2.31 -13.18 -0.17
C THR A 50 1.06 -13.97 0.17
N GLN A 51 1.19 -15.02 0.98
CA GLN A 51 0.05 -15.84 1.36
C GLN A 51 -0.99 -15.04 2.14
N THR A 52 -0.52 -14.14 3.01
CA THR A 52 -1.43 -13.30 3.78
C THR A 52 -2.19 -12.36 2.86
N VAL A 53 -1.50 -11.75 1.90
CA VAL A 53 -2.17 -10.87 0.94
C VAL A 53 -3.19 -11.65 0.12
N GLU A 54 -2.84 -12.86 -0.29
CA GLU A 54 -3.77 -13.70 -1.06
C GLU A 54 -5.06 -13.98 -0.27
N LYS A 55 -4.94 -14.21 1.01
CA LYS A 55 -6.11 -14.47 1.86
C LYS A 55 -6.98 -13.22 2.00
N VAL A 56 -6.35 -12.07 2.17
CA VAL A 56 -7.08 -10.82 2.39
C VAL A 56 -7.76 -10.35 1.12
N VAL A 57 -7.05 -10.40 0.00
CA VAL A 57 -7.55 -9.87 -1.26
C VAL A 57 -8.46 -10.87 -1.97
N ALA A 58 -8.11 -12.13 -1.93
CA ALA A 58 -8.84 -13.25 -2.53
C ALA A 58 -8.80 -13.25 -4.05
N ASP A 59 -9.09 -12.14 -4.71
CA ASP A 59 -9.17 -12.03 -6.16
C ASP A 59 -7.94 -11.28 -6.66
N LYS A 60 -7.05 -11.97 -7.40
CA LYS A 60 -5.80 -11.37 -7.86
C LYS A 60 -5.98 -10.31 -8.94
N SER A 61 -7.17 -10.15 -9.48
CA SER A 61 -7.46 -9.06 -10.40
C SER A 61 -7.91 -7.80 -9.67
N ARG A 62 -8.13 -7.87 -8.37
CA ARG A 62 -8.55 -6.72 -7.58
C ARG A 62 -7.35 -5.78 -7.36
N PRO A 63 -7.53 -4.47 -7.48
CA PRO A 63 -6.42 -3.54 -7.27
C PRO A 63 -5.89 -3.62 -5.84
N VAL A 64 -4.57 -3.62 -5.71
CA VAL A 64 -3.88 -3.63 -4.41
C VAL A 64 -2.91 -2.47 -4.41
N VAL A 65 -3.02 -1.59 -3.42
CA VAL A 65 -2.10 -0.47 -3.25
C VAL A 65 -1.19 -0.78 -2.06
N VAL A 66 0.12 -0.69 -2.27
CA VAL A 66 1.09 -0.87 -1.19
C VAL A 66 1.79 0.45 -0.92
N TYR A 67 2.19 0.68 0.33
CA TYR A 67 2.93 1.88 0.67
C TYR A 67 3.77 1.66 1.92
N CYS A 68 4.78 2.52 2.11
CA CYS A 68 5.58 2.48 3.33
C CYS A 68 5.75 3.91 3.87
N ALA A 69 6.94 4.29 4.34
CA ALA A 69 7.08 5.55 5.06
C ALA A 69 7.26 6.77 4.16
N ASN A 70 8.09 6.63 3.11
CA ASN A 70 8.43 7.76 2.23
C ASN A 70 9.05 7.22 0.95
N LYS A 71 9.47 8.16 0.07
CA LYS A 71 10.00 7.78 -1.24
C LYS A 71 11.31 6.99 -1.16
N GLU A 72 12.11 7.22 -0.13
CA GLU A 72 13.39 6.54 0.03
C GLU A 72 13.23 5.11 0.56
N CYS A 73 12.09 4.79 1.10
CA CYS A 73 11.82 3.45 1.62
C CYS A 73 11.60 2.49 0.47
N ASP A 74 12.33 1.37 0.45
CA ASP A 74 12.19 0.41 -0.63
C ASP A 74 11.27 -0.75 -0.29
N ALA A 75 10.60 -0.72 0.85
CA ALA A 75 9.70 -1.81 1.25
C ALA A 75 8.50 -1.94 0.31
N SER A 76 7.88 -0.82 -0.10
CA SER A 76 6.72 -0.92 -0.96
C SER A 76 7.06 -1.36 -2.38
N PRO A 77 8.18 -0.91 -3.00
CA PRO A 77 8.57 -1.49 -4.28
C PRO A 77 8.85 -2.99 -4.20
N GLN A 78 9.48 -3.45 -3.10
CA GLN A 78 9.73 -4.87 -2.91
C GLN A 78 8.42 -5.64 -2.77
N ALA A 79 7.48 -5.10 -2.00
CA ALA A 79 6.17 -5.72 -1.83
C ALA A 79 5.43 -5.81 -3.16
N ALA A 80 5.45 -4.72 -3.94
CA ALA A 80 4.79 -4.71 -5.24
C ALA A 80 5.35 -5.79 -6.15
N LYS A 81 6.69 -5.92 -6.16
CA LYS A 81 7.33 -6.94 -6.99
C LYS A 81 6.91 -8.34 -6.57
N LYS A 82 6.89 -8.60 -5.26
CA LYS A 82 6.46 -9.91 -4.77
C LYS A 82 5.03 -10.24 -5.19
N LEU A 83 4.15 -9.25 -5.13
CA LEU A 83 2.76 -9.47 -5.49
C LEU A 83 2.59 -9.70 -6.99
N GLU A 84 3.34 -8.95 -7.81
CA GLU A 84 3.29 -9.18 -9.24
C GLU A 84 3.79 -10.57 -9.60
N GLU A 85 4.84 -11.02 -8.94
CA GLU A 85 5.38 -12.36 -9.16
C GLU A 85 4.39 -13.44 -8.73
N ALA A 86 3.52 -13.11 -7.79
CA ALA A 86 2.50 -14.05 -7.32
C ALA A 86 1.23 -14.03 -8.17
N GLY A 87 1.18 -13.20 -9.21
CA GLY A 87 0.06 -13.21 -10.14
C GLY A 87 -0.96 -12.09 -9.96
N PHE A 88 -0.73 -11.16 -9.03
CA PHE A 88 -1.61 -10.01 -8.89
C PHE A 88 -1.45 -9.10 -10.11
N THR A 89 -2.56 -8.73 -10.74
CA THR A 89 -2.51 -8.03 -12.02
C THR A 89 -2.62 -6.53 -11.93
N GLN A 90 -3.07 -6.00 -10.78
CA GLN A 90 -3.21 -4.55 -10.59
C GLN A 90 -2.54 -4.14 -9.28
N VAL A 91 -1.22 -4.03 -9.31
CA VAL A 91 -0.45 -3.64 -8.14
C VAL A 91 -0.01 -2.19 -8.30
N LEU A 92 -0.36 -1.36 -7.33
CA LEU A 92 -0.06 0.08 -7.33
C LEU A 92 0.84 0.38 -6.14
N ASP A 93 1.80 1.29 -6.33
CA ASP A 93 2.72 1.70 -5.29
C ASP A 93 2.52 3.17 -4.99
N TYR A 94 2.03 3.48 -3.79
CA TYR A 94 1.94 4.87 -3.34
C TYR A 94 3.30 5.26 -2.76
N GLU A 95 4.13 5.83 -3.60
CA GLU A 95 5.53 6.08 -3.26
C GLU A 95 5.73 7.10 -2.16
N GLY A 96 4.83 8.06 -2.03
CA GLY A 96 4.98 9.08 -1.01
C GLY A 96 4.86 8.56 0.41
N GLY A 97 4.06 7.52 0.60
CA GLY A 97 3.92 6.87 1.91
C GLY A 97 3.28 7.74 2.97
N THR A 98 3.46 7.34 4.23
CA THR A 98 2.85 8.08 5.33
C THR A 98 3.35 9.51 5.41
N ARG A 99 4.61 9.72 5.08
CA ARG A 99 5.16 11.08 5.14
C ARG A 99 4.39 12.04 4.23
N ASP A 100 4.23 11.66 2.98
CA ASP A 100 3.52 12.49 2.02
C ASP A 100 2.06 12.66 2.40
N TRP A 101 1.43 11.58 2.83
CA TRP A 101 0.01 11.60 3.20
C TRP A 101 -0.28 12.61 4.32
N PHE A 102 0.60 12.65 5.33
CA PHE A 102 0.37 13.49 6.49
C PHE A 102 0.99 14.87 6.43
N GLU A 103 1.76 15.21 5.38
CA GLU A 103 2.36 16.52 5.21
C GLU A 103 1.56 17.45 4.31
N GLN A 104 0.44 17.01 3.81
CA GLN A 104 -0.29 17.73 2.78
C GLN A 104 -0.72 19.14 3.19
N LYS A 105 -0.91 19.39 4.46
CA LYS A 105 -1.37 20.69 4.89
C LYS A 105 -0.38 21.79 4.63
N ALA A 106 0.86 21.45 4.40
CA ALA A 106 1.89 22.46 4.15
C ALA A 106 1.59 23.28 2.92
N ALA A 107 0.72 22.81 2.08
CA ALA A 107 0.35 23.54 0.87
C ALA A 107 -0.40 24.81 1.17
N ALA A 108 -0.88 24.95 2.33
CA ALA A 108 -1.69 26.12 2.67
C ALA A 108 -0.90 27.41 2.51
#